data_bbbc76817ffaa83ca39a47fb28f19d47
#
_entry.id   bbbc76817ffaa83ca39a47fb28f19d47
#
_cell.length_a   1.000
_cell.length_b   1.000
_cell.length_c   1.000
_cell.angle_alpha   90.00
_cell.angle_beta   90.00
_cell.angle_gamma   90.00
#
_symmetry.space_group_name_H-M   'P 1'
#
loop_
_entity.id
_entity.type
_entity.pdbx_description
1 polymer ?
#
loop_
_entity_poly.entity_id
_entity_poly.type
_entity_poly.pdbx_seq_one_letter_code
_entity_poly.pdbx_strand_id
1 'polypeptide(L)'
;MKLFLILGTLLAALSVALGAFGAHGLKKLVDAETISIYQTGVQYQMYHALALIIVGILAQRNDNSLLSYASFFFIGGIVCFSGSLYLLSSFRAMNKTVPGFVYPITPLGGILFILGWLLLLFALIKK
;
A
#
# COMPACT_ATOMS: atom_id res chain seq x y z
N MET A 1 -8.18 -10.93 13.19
CA MET A 1 -9.15 -9.89 12.84
C MET A 1 -8.75 -8.54 13.44
N LYS A 2 -8.54 -8.53 14.73
CA LYS A 2 -8.00 -7.36 15.42
C LYS A 2 -6.66 -6.91 14.84
N LEU A 3 -5.82 -7.87 14.42
CA LEU A 3 -4.53 -7.57 13.80
C LEU A 3 -4.69 -6.71 12.54
N PHE A 4 -5.64 -7.03 11.66
CA PHE A 4 -5.85 -6.27 10.42
C PHE A 4 -6.36 -4.86 10.70
N LEU A 5 -7.17 -4.69 11.75
CA LEU A 5 -7.60 -3.37 12.19
C LEU A 5 -6.42 -2.53 12.68
N ILE A 6 -5.56 -3.13 13.48
CA ILE A 6 -4.36 -2.46 14.02
C ILE A 6 -3.41 -2.09 12.88
N LEU A 7 -3.11 -3.06 12.01
CA LEU A 7 -2.20 -2.81 10.89
C LEU A 7 -2.76 -1.76 9.93
N GLY A 8 -4.04 -1.82 9.62
CA GLY A 8 -4.67 -0.83 8.76
C GLY A 8 -4.60 0.57 9.33
N THR A 9 -4.90 0.70 10.61
CA THR A 9 -4.85 1.99 11.31
C THR A 9 -3.41 2.54 11.33
N LEU A 10 -2.44 1.68 11.63
CA LEU A 10 -1.04 2.06 11.68
C LEU A 10 -0.53 2.50 10.29
N LEU A 11 -0.89 1.74 9.25
CA LEU A 11 -0.50 2.06 7.88
C LEU A 11 -1.16 3.36 7.41
N ALA A 12 -2.40 3.62 7.82
CA ALA A 12 -3.07 4.88 7.51
C ALA A 12 -2.36 6.08 8.16
N ALA A 13 -2.01 5.95 9.43
CA ALA A 13 -1.25 6.99 10.14
C ALA A 13 0.10 7.24 9.46
N LEU A 14 0.79 6.17 9.08
CA LEU A 14 2.07 6.26 8.38
C LEU A 14 1.91 6.92 7.01
N SER A 15 0.81 6.67 6.30
CA SER A 15 0.53 7.33 5.01
C SER A 15 0.44 8.85 5.17
N VAL A 16 -0.20 9.31 6.23
CA VAL A 16 -0.31 10.75 6.50
C VAL A 16 1.08 11.34 6.76
N ALA A 17 1.88 10.68 7.59
CA ALA A 17 3.23 11.14 7.90
C ALA A 17 4.11 11.18 6.64
N LEU A 18 4.06 10.14 5.82
CA LEU A 18 4.84 10.06 4.58
C LEU A 18 4.37 11.10 3.57
N GLY A 19 3.05 11.33 3.48
CA GLY A 19 2.49 12.35 2.61
C GLY A 19 2.96 13.75 3.00
N ALA A 20 2.97 14.04 4.29
CA ALA A 20 3.46 15.33 4.80
C ALA A 20 4.94 15.52 4.49
N PHE A 21 5.75 14.48 4.68
CA PHE A 21 7.17 14.52 4.33
C PHE A 21 7.37 14.81 2.83
N GLY A 22 6.58 14.16 1.98
CA GLY A 22 6.65 14.38 0.53
C GLY A 22 6.36 15.82 0.13
N ALA A 23 5.40 16.44 0.80
CA ALA A 23 5.01 17.81 0.51
C ALA A 23 6.07 18.84 0.97
N HIS A 24 6.90 18.51 1.92
CA HIS A 24 7.86 19.44 2.53
C HIS A 24 9.31 19.02 2.33
N GLY A 25 9.75 17.93 2.99
CA GLY A 25 11.16 17.52 2.98
C GLY A 25 11.62 16.96 1.64
N LEU A 26 10.90 15.98 1.13
CA LEU A 26 11.28 15.29 -0.11
C LEU A 26 11.19 16.22 -1.33
N LYS A 27 10.24 17.12 -1.34
CA LYS A 27 10.04 18.09 -2.43
C LYS A 27 11.30 18.91 -2.71
N LYS A 28 12.14 19.12 -1.70
CA LYS A 28 13.39 19.87 -1.84
C LYS A 28 14.52 19.05 -2.44
N LEU A 29 14.38 17.72 -2.47
CA LEU A 29 15.45 16.79 -2.82
C LEU A 29 15.29 16.15 -4.20
N VAL A 30 14.08 16.14 -4.75
CA VAL A 30 13.77 15.46 -6.00
C VAL A 30 12.92 16.33 -6.92
N ASP A 31 12.82 15.92 -8.19
CA ASP A 31 12.02 16.64 -9.19
C ASP A 31 10.52 16.37 -9.04
N ALA A 32 9.71 17.10 -9.81
CA ALA A 32 8.25 17.00 -9.76
C ALA A 32 7.76 15.60 -10.17
N GLU A 33 8.42 14.96 -11.12
CA GLU A 33 8.07 13.58 -11.53
C GLU A 33 8.23 12.61 -10.38
N THR A 34 9.33 12.69 -9.66
CA THR A 34 9.60 11.80 -8.51
C THR A 34 8.61 12.06 -7.38
N ILE A 35 8.24 13.31 -7.13
CA ILE A 35 7.20 13.64 -6.15
C ILE A 35 5.87 12.98 -6.54
N SER A 36 5.50 13.04 -7.81
CA SER A 36 4.27 12.41 -8.30
C SER A 36 4.28 10.89 -8.08
N ILE A 37 5.40 10.24 -8.36
CA ILE A 37 5.59 8.80 -8.14
C ILE A 37 5.47 8.48 -6.64
N TYR A 38 6.13 9.25 -5.80
CA TYR A 38 6.09 9.09 -4.35
C TYR A 38 4.66 9.22 -3.82
N GLN A 39 3.93 10.25 -4.28
CA GLN A 39 2.56 10.49 -3.86
C GLN A 39 1.62 9.37 -4.28
N THR A 40 1.85 8.75 -5.44
CA THR A 40 1.11 7.57 -5.86
C THR A 40 1.28 6.45 -4.84
N GLY A 41 2.51 6.23 -4.36
CA GLY A 41 2.78 5.25 -3.32
C GLY A 41 2.02 5.54 -2.03
N VAL A 42 2.02 6.80 -1.59
CA VAL A 42 1.29 7.25 -0.39
C VAL A 42 -0.21 7.04 -0.54
N GLN A 43 -0.78 7.42 -1.68
CA GLN A 43 -2.21 7.28 -1.94
C GLN A 43 -2.65 5.82 -1.92
N TYR A 44 -1.90 4.95 -2.59
CA TYR A 44 -2.25 3.53 -2.65
C TYR A 44 -2.07 2.86 -1.29
N GLN A 45 -1.09 3.29 -0.50
CA GLN A 45 -0.97 2.83 0.88
C GLN A 45 -2.22 3.21 1.69
N MET A 46 -2.68 4.44 1.57
CA MET A 46 -3.87 4.90 2.30
C MET A 46 -5.12 4.14 1.84
N TYR A 47 -5.35 4.00 0.53
CA TYR A 47 -6.52 3.27 0.02
C TYR A 47 -6.58 1.86 0.58
N HIS A 48 -5.45 1.18 0.63
CA HIS A 48 -5.41 -0.23 1.04
C HIS A 48 -5.29 -0.38 2.55
N ALA A 49 -4.79 0.64 3.26
CA ALA A 49 -4.89 0.72 4.71
C ALA A 49 -6.36 0.78 5.14
N LEU A 50 -7.15 1.61 4.46
CA LEU A 50 -8.60 1.69 4.70
C LEU A 50 -9.29 0.38 4.32
N ALA A 51 -8.86 -0.25 3.23
CA ALA A 51 -9.38 -1.56 2.84
C ALA A 51 -9.12 -2.61 3.93
N LEU A 52 -7.94 -2.60 4.55
CA LEU A 52 -7.62 -3.50 5.66
C LEU A 52 -8.56 -3.29 6.84
N ILE A 53 -8.87 -2.05 7.18
CA ILE A 53 -9.80 -1.73 8.26
C ILE A 53 -11.19 -2.26 7.93
N ILE A 54 -11.65 -2.04 6.70
CA ILE A 54 -12.95 -2.54 6.23
C ILE A 54 -13.02 -4.06 6.34
N VAL A 55 -12.00 -4.76 5.84
CA VAL A 55 -11.94 -6.22 5.91
C VAL A 55 -11.90 -6.70 7.36
N GLY A 56 -11.15 -6.01 8.21
CA GLY A 56 -11.10 -6.32 9.64
C GLY A 56 -12.45 -6.22 10.31
N ILE A 57 -13.23 -5.19 9.97
CA ILE A 57 -14.59 -5.02 10.50
C ILE A 57 -15.52 -6.13 10.00
N LEU A 58 -15.46 -6.42 8.70
CA LEU A 58 -16.28 -7.49 8.11
C LEU A 58 -15.96 -8.85 8.73
N ALA A 59 -14.69 -9.10 9.00
CA ALA A 59 -14.22 -10.37 9.53
C ALA A 59 -14.66 -10.60 10.99
N GLN A 60 -14.99 -9.55 11.73
CA GLN A 60 -15.54 -9.68 13.06
C GLN A 60 -16.94 -10.31 13.05
N ARG A 61 -17.65 -10.19 11.93
CA ARG A 61 -19.03 -10.69 11.79
C ARG A 61 -19.11 -11.94 10.93
N ASN A 62 -18.11 -12.23 10.14
CA ASN A 62 -18.10 -13.37 9.22
C ASN A 62 -16.80 -14.12 9.32
N ASP A 63 -16.89 -15.39 9.67
CA ASP A 63 -15.72 -16.27 9.68
C ASP A 63 -15.50 -16.83 8.27
N ASN A 64 -14.93 -15.99 7.41
CA ASN A 64 -14.66 -16.32 6.02
C ASN A 64 -13.16 -16.16 5.75
N SER A 65 -12.50 -17.27 5.41
CA SER A 65 -11.05 -17.27 5.13
C SER A 65 -10.65 -16.37 3.97
N LEU A 66 -11.56 -16.11 3.02
CA LEU A 66 -11.28 -15.20 1.91
C LEU A 66 -10.98 -13.78 2.39
N LEU A 67 -11.59 -13.36 3.50
CA LEU A 67 -11.31 -12.04 4.09
C LEU A 67 -9.87 -11.97 4.60
N SER A 68 -9.38 -13.03 5.22
CA SER A 68 -7.99 -13.08 5.67
C SER A 68 -7.03 -13.07 4.50
N TYR A 69 -7.32 -13.83 3.45
CA TYR A 69 -6.48 -13.84 2.25
C TYR A 69 -6.47 -12.47 1.58
N ALA A 70 -7.62 -11.82 1.45
CA ALA A 70 -7.69 -10.47 0.91
C ALA A 70 -6.78 -9.51 1.68
N SER A 71 -6.80 -9.60 3.02
CA SER A 71 -5.96 -8.77 3.87
C SER A 71 -4.48 -8.99 3.61
N PHE A 72 -4.05 -10.24 3.49
CA PHE A 72 -2.65 -10.54 3.19
C PHE A 72 -2.23 -10.00 1.83
N PHE A 73 -3.10 -10.08 0.82
CA PHE A 73 -2.82 -9.51 -0.50
C PHE A 73 -2.73 -7.99 -0.45
N PHE A 74 -3.58 -7.34 0.33
CA PHE A 74 -3.49 -5.89 0.51
C PHE A 74 -2.18 -5.49 1.19
N ILE A 75 -1.78 -6.20 2.23
CA ILE A 75 -0.51 -5.94 2.93
C ILE A 75 0.67 -6.15 1.97
N GLY A 76 0.68 -7.29 1.27
CA GLY A 76 1.72 -7.58 0.29
C GLY A 76 1.77 -6.54 -0.82
N GLY A 77 0.60 -6.09 -1.28
CA GLY A 77 0.50 -5.03 -2.28
C GLY A 77 1.09 -3.71 -1.78
N ILE A 78 0.82 -3.32 -0.54
CA ILE A 78 1.40 -2.11 0.05
C ILE A 78 2.93 -2.22 0.08
N VAL A 79 3.44 -3.34 0.56
CA VAL A 79 4.89 -3.57 0.66
C VAL A 79 5.53 -3.49 -0.73
N CYS A 80 4.97 -4.18 -1.72
CA CYS A 80 5.55 -4.23 -3.06
C CYS A 80 5.30 -2.95 -3.86
N PHE A 81 4.07 -2.48 -3.91
CA PHE A 81 3.72 -1.31 -4.73
C PHE A 81 4.23 -0.02 -4.10
N SER A 82 3.70 0.33 -2.93
CA SER A 82 4.09 1.58 -2.27
C SER A 82 5.54 1.54 -1.82
N GLY A 83 6.00 0.41 -1.32
CA GLY A 83 7.38 0.23 -0.89
C GLY A 83 8.38 0.43 -2.03
N SER A 84 8.09 -0.08 -3.23
CA SER A 84 8.97 0.10 -4.38
C SER A 84 9.03 1.57 -4.83
N LEU A 85 7.91 2.29 -4.76
CA LEU A 85 7.89 3.71 -5.12
C LEU A 85 8.63 4.57 -4.09
N TYR A 86 8.55 4.21 -2.80
CA TYR A 86 9.35 4.88 -1.77
C TYR A 86 10.84 4.61 -1.97
N LEU A 87 11.18 3.39 -2.31
CA LEU A 87 12.57 2.99 -2.54
C LEU A 87 13.15 3.75 -3.74
N LEU A 88 12.40 3.81 -4.84
CA LEU A 88 12.78 4.55 -6.04
C LEU A 88 13.02 6.03 -5.69
N SER A 89 12.08 6.63 -4.96
CA SER A 89 12.18 8.04 -4.56
C SER A 89 13.37 8.28 -3.65
N SER A 90 13.66 7.34 -2.75
CA SER A 90 14.81 7.44 -1.84
C SER A 90 16.14 7.40 -2.58
N PHE A 91 16.28 6.51 -3.57
CA PHE A 91 17.49 6.47 -4.38
C PHE A 91 17.69 7.77 -5.15
N ARG A 92 16.63 8.30 -5.74
CA ARG A 92 16.70 9.58 -6.46
C ARG A 92 17.04 10.74 -5.53
N ALA A 93 16.50 10.75 -4.32
CA ALA A 93 16.80 11.79 -3.32
C ALA A 93 18.28 11.77 -2.89
N MET A 94 18.89 10.59 -2.90
CA MET A 94 20.31 10.44 -2.57
C MET A 94 21.23 10.60 -3.77
N ASN A 95 20.68 10.96 -4.93
CA ASN A 95 21.42 11.07 -6.20
C ASN A 95 22.09 9.75 -6.60
N LYS A 96 21.44 8.63 -6.30
CA LYS A 96 21.94 7.30 -6.64
C LYS A 96 21.10 6.69 -7.76
N THR A 97 21.73 5.82 -8.54
CA THR A 97 21.03 5.08 -9.60
C THR A 97 20.07 4.09 -8.97
N VAL A 98 18.82 4.08 -9.45
CA VAL A 98 17.81 3.14 -8.98
C VAL A 98 18.16 1.74 -9.50
N PRO A 99 18.32 0.74 -8.61
CA PRO A 99 18.58 -0.64 -9.05
C PRO A 99 17.43 -1.16 -9.93
N GLY A 100 17.80 -1.92 -10.97
CA GLY A 100 16.83 -2.44 -11.94
C GLY A 100 15.75 -3.33 -11.33
N PHE A 101 16.03 -4.01 -10.20
CA PHE A 101 15.06 -4.90 -9.57
C PHE A 101 13.88 -4.15 -8.95
N VAL A 102 14.00 -2.84 -8.72
CA VAL A 102 12.94 -2.04 -8.10
C VAL A 102 11.74 -1.90 -9.03
N TYR A 103 12.00 -1.74 -10.32
CA TYR A 103 10.93 -1.46 -11.30
C TYR A 103 9.90 -2.59 -11.44
N PRO A 104 10.28 -3.87 -11.54
CA PRO A 104 9.28 -4.94 -11.67
C PRO A 104 8.48 -5.21 -10.39
N ILE A 105 8.94 -4.77 -9.23
CA ILE A 105 8.24 -4.96 -7.96
C ILE A 105 6.93 -4.16 -7.94
N THR A 106 6.91 -2.98 -8.55
CA THR A 106 5.73 -2.12 -8.58
C THR A 106 4.53 -2.79 -9.26
N PRO A 107 4.63 -3.29 -10.51
CA PRO A 107 3.49 -3.99 -11.11
C PRO A 107 3.12 -5.27 -10.38
N LEU A 108 4.07 -5.97 -9.77
CA LEU A 108 3.77 -7.12 -8.93
C LEU A 108 2.87 -6.71 -7.77
N GLY A 109 3.18 -5.61 -7.10
CA GLY A 109 2.34 -5.06 -6.04
C GLY A 109 0.95 -4.68 -6.53
N GLY A 110 0.85 -4.12 -7.73
CA GLY A 110 -0.43 -3.80 -8.37
C GLY A 110 -1.29 -5.05 -8.58
N ILE A 111 -0.67 -6.14 -9.03
CA ILE A 111 -1.37 -7.43 -9.19
C ILE A 111 -1.87 -7.93 -7.84
N LEU A 112 -1.06 -7.83 -6.78
CA LEU A 112 -1.47 -8.22 -5.44
C LEU A 112 -2.68 -7.41 -4.96
N PHE A 113 -2.72 -6.12 -5.23
CA PHE A 113 -3.88 -5.28 -4.91
C PHE A 113 -5.14 -5.77 -5.64
N ILE A 114 -5.03 -6.01 -6.94
CA ILE A 114 -6.17 -6.49 -7.74
C ILE A 114 -6.69 -7.82 -7.19
N LEU A 115 -5.80 -8.75 -6.90
CA LEU A 115 -6.19 -10.05 -6.33
C LEU A 115 -6.86 -9.88 -4.96
N GLY A 116 -6.37 -8.96 -4.15
CA GLY A 116 -7.00 -8.64 -2.87
C GLY A 116 -8.44 -8.17 -3.02
N TRP A 117 -8.69 -7.26 -3.95
CA TRP A 117 -10.03 -6.76 -4.23
C TRP A 117 -10.95 -7.86 -4.78
N LEU A 118 -10.44 -8.74 -5.65
CA LEU A 118 -11.21 -9.87 -6.17
C LEU A 118 -11.56 -10.86 -5.06
N LEU A 119 -10.63 -11.13 -4.16
CA LEU A 119 -10.89 -12.00 -3.02
C LEU A 119 -11.97 -11.41 -2.11
N LEU A 120 -11.92 -10.11 -1.87
CA LEU A 120 -12.95 -9.42 -1.10
C LEU A 120 -14.31 -9.51 -1.82
N LEU A 121 -14.32 -9.30 -3.13
CA LEU A 121 -15.54 -9.44 -3.93
C LEU A 121 -16.14 -10.83 -3.75
N PHE A 122 -15.34 -11.88 -3.91
CA PHE A 122 -15.82 -13.25 -3.75
C PHE A 122 -16.31 -13.53 -2.33
N ALA A 123 -15.64 -12.99 -1.33
CA ALA A 123 -16.08 -13.12 0.05
C ALA A 123 -17.48 -12.52 0.27
N LEU A 124 -17.76 -11.39 -0.38
CA LEU A 124 -19.05 -10.72 -0.26
C LEU A 124 -20.15 -11.44 -1.03
N ILE A 125 -19.82 -12.03 -2.19
CA ILE A 125 -20.79 -12.77 -3.00
C ILE A 125 -21.17 -14.10 -2.34
N LYS A 126 -20.20 -14.76 -1.73
CA LYS A 126 -20.34 -16.12 -1.20
C LYS A 126 -21.06 -16.22 0.14
N LYS A 127 -21.59 -15.20 0.63
CA LYS A 127 -22.25 -15.16 1.94
C LYS A 127 -23.13 -16.37 2.26
#